data_dcb2f4e6675024fe69b3bb2bf11fe058
#
_entry.id   dcb2f4e6675024fe69b3bb2bf11fe058
#
_cell.length_a   1.000
_cell.length_b   1.000
_cell.length_c   1.000
_cell.angle_alpha   90.00
_cell.angle_beta   90.00
_cell.angle_gamma   90.00
#
_symmetry.space_group_name_H-M   'P 1'
#
loop_
_entity.id
_entity.type
_entity.pdbx_description
1 polymer ?
#
loop_
_entity_poly.entity_id
_entity_poly.type
_entity_poly.pdbx_seq_one_letter_code
_entity_poly.pdbx_strand_id
1 'polypeptide(L)'
;IGPQHPATHGVLRLRVVLDGERIVSAEPIIGYMHRGAEKLFEVRDYRQITVLANRHDWLSAFSNELGVVLGVEAMLGMEVPERAVWLRTLLAELNRVLSHLMFLGSYPLELGAITPVFYAFREREELQAVMEEASGGRMHYMFNRVGGLKEDVPAGWLGRVSDAVAAVRRRLPDLESLIVGNEILEARTRGVGVLDVGTCTAYGVSGPIARASGLDVDLRRDAPYLAYGELFAPGGPGRVVTRTAGDCLA
;
A
#
# COMPACT_ATOMS: atom_id res chain seq x y z
N ILE A 1 -25.98 2.19 -3.48
CA ILE A 1 -24.90 2.96 -2.87
C ILE A 1 -23.96 3.42 -3.96
N GLY A 2 -23.59 4.72 -3.96
CA GLY A 2 -22.73 5.31 -5.00
C GLY A 2 -23.41 5.55 -6.35
N PRO A 3 -22.67 6.07 -7.37
CA PRO A 3 -21.21 6.23 -7.41
C PRO A 3 -20.66 7.34 -6.51
N GLN A 4 -21.40 8.40 -6.24
CA GLN A 4 -20.96 9.47 -5.34
C GLN A 4 -21.54 9.23 -3.93
N HIS A 5 -20.71 8.80 -3.03
CA HIS A 5 -21.05 8.56 -1.63
C HIS A 5 -19.75 8.55 -0.80
N PRO A 6 -19.74 9.06 0.44
CA PRO A 6 -18.52 9.08 1.28
C PRO A 6 -17.86 7.72 1.46
N ALA A 7 -18.63 6.64 1.57
CA ALA A 7 -18.15 5.27 1.76
C ALA A 7 -17.73 4.56 0.45
N THR A 8 -17.67 5.23 -0.69
CA THR A 8 -17.35 4.60 -1.98
C THR A 8 -15.92 4.85 -2.44
N HIS A 9 -15.10 5.52 -1.62
CA HIS A 9 -13.69 5.84 -1.91
C HIS A 9 -13.45 6.44 -3.30
N GLY A 10 -14.40 7.26 -3.75
CA GLY A 10 -14.42 7.86 -5.08
C GLY A 10 -15.73 7.55 -5.81
N VAL A 11 -15.77 6.48 -6.59
CA VAL A 11 -16.88 6.20 -7.51
C VAL A 11 -17.32 4.72 -7.58
N LEU A 12 -17.18 3.97 -6.51
CA LEU A 12 -17.73 2.62 -6.44
C LEU A 12 -19.27 2.70 -6.41
N ARG A 13 -19.94 1.94 -7.26
CA ARG A 13 -21.40 1.75 -7.22
C ARG A 13 -21.75 0.32 -6.87
N LEU A 14 -22.57 0.17 -5.83
CA LEU A 14 -23.16 -1.11 -5.46
C LEU A 14 -24.67 -1.03 -5.63
N ARG A 15 -25.25 -1.97 -6.37
CA ARG A 15 -26.68 -2.24 -6.38
C ARG A 15 -26.96 -3.27 -5.31
N VAL A 16 -27.73 -2.91 -4.30
CA VAL A 16 -28.08 -3.84 -3.22
C VAL A 16 -29.58 -4.09 -3.22
N VAL A 17 -29.96 -5.33 -2.90
CA VAL A 17 -31.33 -5.73 -2.61
C VAL A 17 -31.42 -5.94 -1.11
N LEU A 18 -32.36 -5.29 -0.48
CA LEU A 18 -32.56 -5.33 0.97
C LEU A 18 -33.87 -6.02 1.31
N ASP A 19 -33.85 -6.78 2.42
CA ASP A 19 -35.01 -7.24 3.16
C ASP A 19 -34.93 -6.65 4.57
N GLY A 20 -35.67 -5.57 4.79
CA GLY A 20 -35.46 -4.68 5.92
C GLY A 20 -34.06 -4.08 5.89
N GLU A 21 -33.25 -4.33 6.93
CA GLU A 21 -31.84 -3.89 7.01
C GLU A 21 -30.85 -4.96 6.55
N ARG A 22 -31.34 -6.13 6.17
CA ARG A 22 -30.50 -7.23 5.72
C ARG A 22 -30.22 -7.13 4.22
N ILE A 23 -28.97 -7.21 3.83
CA ILE A 23 -28.55 -7.30 2.43
C ILE A 23 -28.81 -8.72 1.94
N VAL A 24 -29.70 -8.89 0.97
CA VAL A 24 -30.03 -10.16 0.31
C VAL A 24 -29.06 -10.42 -0.84
N SER A 25 -28.74 -9.40 -1.61
CA SER A 25 -27.75 -9.47 -2.68
C SER A 25 -27.06 -8.13 -2.90
N ALA A 26 -25.82 -8.20 -3.39
CA ALA A 26 -25.05 -7.04 -3.77
C ALA A 26 -24.40 -7.29 -5.13
N GLU A 27 -24.57 -6.34 -6.06
CA GLU A 27 -23.99 -6.36 -7.40
C GLU A 27 -23.07 -5.15 -7.56
N PRO A 28 -21.76 -5.32 -7.77
CA PRO A 28 -20.88 -4.21 -8.10
C PRO A 28 -21.13 -3.75 -9.55
N ILE A 29 -21.40 -2.47 -9.72
CA ILE A 29 -21.51 -1.84 -11.04
C ILE A 29 -20.16 -1.22 -11.36
N ILE A 30 -19.38 -1.91 -12.17
CA ILE A 30 -18.02 -1.50 -12.56
C ILE A 30 -18.06 -0.49 -13.72
N GLY A 31 -16.95 0.23 -13.91
CA GLY A 31 -16.74 1.12 -15.05
C GLY A 31 -16.59 2.60 -14.69
N TYR A 32 -17.03 3.04 -13.53
CA TYR A 32 -16.95 4.46 -13.14
C TYR A 32 -15.51 4.97 -12.97
N MET A 33 -14.55 4.08 -12.71
CA MET A 33 -13.12 4.41 -12.63
C MET A 33 -12.35 4.01 -13.90
N HIS A 34 -13.02 3.55 -14.93
CA HIS A 34 -12.39 3.18 -16.18
C HIS A 34 -11.85 4.42 -16.91
N ARG A 35 -10.53 4.48 -17.09
CA ARG A 35 -9.81 5.60 -17.70
C ARG A 35 -9.09 5.23 -18.99
N GLY A 36 -9.30 4.02 -19.50
CA GLY A 36 -8.62 3.51 -20.69
C GLY A 36 -7.11 3.32 -20.48
N ALA A 37 -6.69 3.03 -19.26
CA ALA A 37 -5.27 2.98 -18.89
C ALA A 37 -4.47 1.99 -19.74
N GLU A 38 -4.98 0.78 -19.95
CA GLU A 38 -4.34 -0.25 -20.77
C GLU A 38 -4.07 0.25 -22.19
N LYS A 39 -5.07 0.92 -22.80
CA LYS A 39 -4.91 1.50 -24.14
C LYS A 39 -3.94 2.67 -24.16
N LEU A 40 -3.91 3.47 -23.12
CA LEU A 40 -2.93 4.54 -22.96
C LEU A 40 -1.50 3.99 -22.80
N PHE A 41 -1.32 2.85 -22.13
CA PHE A 41 -0.02 2.18 -22.05
C PHE A 41 0.52 1.75 -23.41
N GLU A 42 -0.33 1.33 -24.34
CA GLU A 42 0.09 0.95 -25.70
C GLU A 42 0.59 2.15 -26.54
N VAL A 43 0.02 3.33 -26.33
CA VAL A 43 0.26 4.50 -27.20
C VAL A 43 1.22 5.53 -26.60
N ARG A 44 1.79 5.25 -25.43
CA ARG A 44 2.69 6.14 -24.72
C ARG A 44 4.09 5.55 -24.57
N ASP A 45 5.11 6.41 -24.50
CA ASP A 45 6.46 5.98 -24.17
C ASP A 45 6.59 5.60 -22.68
N TYR A 46 7.66 4.87 -22.32
CA TYR A 46 7.87 4.40 -20.96
C TYR A 46 7.97 5.52 -19.91
N ARG A 47 8.42 6.71 -20.28
CA ARG A 47 8.46 7.87 -19.37
C ARG A 47 7.05 8.39 -19.07
N GLN A 48 6.20 8.41 -20.10
CA GLN A 48 4.81 8.82 -19.96
C GLN A 48 3.97 7.77 -19.20
N ILE A 49 4.27 6.48 -19.40
CA ILE A 49 3.60 5.37 -18.69
C ILE A 49 3.82 5.47 -17.18
N THR A 50 4.99 5.90 -16.71
CA THR A 50 5.25 6.11 -15.28
C THR A 50 4.22 7.04 -14.63
N VAL A 51 3.78 8.09 -15.34
CA VAL A 51 2.72 8.99 -14.86
C VAL A 51 1.38 8.28 -14.74
N LEU A 52 1.05 7.43 -15.70
CA LEU A 52 -0.20 6.66 -15.68
C LEU A 52 -0.20 5.64 -14.56
N ALA A 53 0.89 4.88 -14.40
CA ALA A 53 1.06 3.89 -13.35
C ALA A 53 0.90 4.50 -11.96
N ASN A 54 1.54 5.63 -11.72
CA ASN A 54 1.47 6.37 -10.47
C ASN A 54 0.04 6.72 -10.03
N ARG A 55 -0.90 6.91 -10.97
CA ARG A 55 -2.29 7.28 -10.70
C ARG A 55 -3.27 6.09 -10.62
N HIS A 56 -2.78 4.86 -10.71
CA HIS A 56 -3.66 3.69 -10.55
C HIS A 56 -4.13 3.51 -9.12
N ASP A 57 -3.20 3.64 -8.18
CA ASP A 57 -3.47 3.59 -6.75
C ASP A 57 -2.62 4.65 -6.05
N TRP A 58 -3.25 5.71 -5.59
CA TRP A 58 -2.58 6.81 -4.90
C TRP A 58 -1.94 6.40 -3.56
N LEU A 59 -2.38 5.29 -2.96
CA LEU A 59 -1.79 4.72 -1.74
C LEU A 59 -0.49 3.96 -2.02
N SER A 60 -0.30 3.51 -3.24
CA SER A 60 0.88 2.76 -3.69
C SER A 60 1.59 3.43 -4.87
N ALA A 61 1.49 4.76 -4.96
CA ALA A 61 1.97 5.52 -6.10
C ALA A 61 3.43 5.22 -6.44
N PHE A 62 4.32 5.20 -5.45
CA PHE A 62 5.74 4.90 -5.64
C PHE A 62 5.96 3.44 -6.10
N SER A 63 5.23 2.50 -5.52
CA SER A 63 5.35 1.08 -5.88
C SER A 63 4.86 0.80 -7.30
N ASN A 64 3.81 1.50 -7.74
CA ASN A 64 3.30 1.39 -9.11
C ASN A 64 4.31 1.91 -10.14
N GLU A 65 4.96 3.05 -9.87
CA GLU A 65 6.07 3.55 -10.68
C GLU A 65 7.21 2.54 -10.73
N LEU A 66 7.58 2.03 -9.56
CA LEU A 66 8.68 1.08 -9.40
C LEU A 66 8.47 -0.18 -10.23
N GLY A 67 7.26 -0.75 -10.21
CA GLY A 67 6.94 -1.93 -11.01
C GLY A 67 7.18 -1.72 -12.50
N VAL A 68 6.81 -0.56 -13.04
CA VAL A 68 7.04 -0.21 -14.45
C VAL A 68 8.52 -0.08 -14.75
N VAL A 69 9.28 0.67 -13.95
CA VAL A 69 10.71 0.90 -14.25
C VAL A 69 11.52 -0.38 -14.10
N LEU A 70 11.24 -1.23 -13.11
CA LEU A 70 11.88 -2.53 -12.96
C LEU A 70 11.62 -3.44 -14.16
N GLY A 71 10.39 -3.46 -14.68
CA GLY A 71 10.05 -4.22 -15.88
C GLY A 71 10.83 -3.75 -17.11
N VAL A 72 10.93 -2.43 -17.32
CA VAL A 72 11.70 -1.85 -18.44
C VAL A 72 13.19 -2.13 -18.29
N GLU A 73 13.75 -1.95 -17.10
CA GLU A 73 15.16 -2.22 -16.81
C GLU A 73 15.53 -3.69 -17.04
N ALA A 74 14.66 -4.61 -16.62
CA ALA A 74 14.85 -6.04 -16.87
C ALA A 74 14.83 -6.37 -18.36
N MET A 75 13.92 -5.81 -19.15
CA MET A 75 13.87 -5.99 -20.60
C MET A 75 15.11 -5.45 -21.31
N LEU A 76 15.71 -4.39 -20.80
CA LEU A 76 16.91 -3.76 -21.37
C LEU A 76 18.21 -4.36 -20.84
N GLY A 77 18.18 -5.23 -19.83
CA GLY A 77 19.37 -5.71 -19.13
C GLY A 77 20.16 -4.58 -18.47
N MET A 78 19.47 -3.57 -17.97
CA MET A 78 20.09 -2.34 -17.47
C MET A 78 20.51 -2.49 -16.00
N GLU A 79 21.76 -2.16 -15.72
CA GLU A 79 22.26 -2.05 -14.35
C GLU A 79 21.89 -0.68 -13.75
N VAL A 80 21.38 -0.70 -12.53
CA VAL A 80 20.98 0.49 -11.77
C VAL A 80 22.03 0.77 -10.69
N PRO A 81 22.48 2.03 -10.50
CA PRO A 81 23.43 2.36 -9.44
C PRO A 81 22.96 1.89 -8.07
N GLU A 82 23.86 1.31 -7.29
CA GLU A 82 23.57 0.74 -5.96
C GLU A 82 22.85 1.73 -5.04
N ARG A 83 23.28 2.98 -5.01
CA ARG A 83 22.61 4.03 -4.23
C ARG A 83 21.14 4.21 -4.62
N ALA A 84 20.82 4.14 -5.91
CA ALA A 84 19.43 4.24 -6.37
C ALA A 84 18.62 2.99 -5.97
N VAL A 85 19.22 1.81 -5.97
CA VAL A 85 18.60 0.57 -5.49
C VAL A 85 18.20 0.69 -4.02
N TRP A 86 19.10 1.16 -3.15
CA TRP A 86 18.83 1.37 -1.74
C TRP A 86 17.78 2.45 -1.47
N LEU A 87 17.87 3.58 -2.16
CA LEU A 87 16.88 4.66 -2.03
C LEU A 87 15.49 4.22 -2.52
N ARG A 88 15.41 3.48 -3.63
CA ARG A 88 14.14 2.90 -4.10
C ARG A 88 13.54 1.95 -3.06
N THR A 89 14.37 1.12 -2.42
CA THR A 89 13.91 0.20 -1.38
C THR A 89 13.35 0.97 -0.19
N LEU A 90 14.08 1.99 0.28
CA LEU A 90 13.64 2.83 1.40
C LEU A 90 12.33 3.57 1.08
N LEU A 91 12.25 4.22 -0.08
CA LEU A 91 11.07 4.97 -0.49
C LEU A 91 9.84 4.06 -0.72
N ALA A 92 10.05 2.84 -1.22
CA ALA A 92 8.99 1.85 -1.35
C ALA A 92 8.43 1.42 0.01
N GLU A 93 9.29 1.23 1.02
CA GLU A 93 8.85 0.89 2.37
C GLU A 93 8.20 2.08 3.09
N LEU A 94 8.69 3.31 2.89
CA LEU A 94 8.00 4.51 3.39
C LEU A 94 6.59 4.64 2.79
N ASN A 95 6.46 4.42 1.48
CA ASN A 95 5.16 4.41 0.82
C ASN A 95 4.26 3.29 1.35
N ARG A 96 4.80 2.12 1.68
CA ARG A 96 4.06 1.02 2.31
C ARG A 96 3.55 1.40 3.70
N VAL A 97 4.38 2.03 4.53
CA VAL A 97 3.96 2.51 5.86
C VAL A 97 2.85 3.55 5.73
N LEU A 98 2.98 4.49 4.79
CA LEU A 98 1.93 5.47 4.47
C LEU A 98 0.61 4.82 4.07
N SER A 99 0.65 3.75 3.27
CA SER A 99 -0.51 2.97 2.87
C SER A 99 -1.15 2.25 4.07
N HIS A 100 -0.35 1.64 4.93
CA HIS A 100 -0.86 0.97 6.13
C HIS A 100 -1.48 1.94 7.13
N LEU A 101 -0.89 3.11 7.34
CA LEU A 101 -1.48 4.16 8.19
C LEU A 101 -2.82 4.64 7.63
N MET A 102 -2.94 4.74 6.30
CA MET A 102 -4.23 5.06 5.67
C MET A 102 -5.28 3.98 5.97
N PHE A 103 -4.93 2.71 5.85
CA PHE A 103 -5.83 1.61 6.19
C PHE A 103 -6.25 1.65 7.65
N LEU A 104 -5.29 1.79 8.58
CA LEU A 104 -5.56 1.86 10.01
C LEU A 104 -6.46 3.05 10.41
N GLY A 105 -6.43 4.14 9.63
CA GLY A 105 -7.33 5.27 9.82
C GLY A 105 -8.70 5.07 9.19
N SER A 106 -8.75 4.66 7.91
CA SER A 106 -9.98 4.64 7.11
C SER A 106 -10.89 3.45 7.41
N TYR A 107 -10.33 2.27 7.66
CA TYR A 107 -11.13 1.06 7.89
C TYR A 107 -12.00 1.17 9.16
N PRO A 108 -11.45 1.58 10.33
CA PRO A 108 -12.29 1.83 11.50
C PRO A 108 -13.32 2.94 11.28
N LEU A 109 -12.97 3.99 10.53
CA LEU A 109 -13.90 5.08 10.17
C LEU A 109 -15.14 4.54 9.46
N GLU A 110 -14.96 3.65 8.47
CA GLU A 110 -16.07 3.00 7.74
C GLU A 110 -16.95 2.12 8.66
N LEU A 111 -16.37 1.62 9.74
CA LEU A 111 -17.09 0.86 10.78
C LEU A 111 -17.64 1.74 11.91
N GLY A 112 -17.56 3.08 11.78
CA GLY A 112 -18.13 4.04 12.71
C GLY A 112 -17.18 4.54 13.80
N ALA A 113 -15.89 4.15 13.79
CA ALA A 113 -14.89 4.64 14.74
C ALA A 113 -14.05 5.77 14.11
N ILE A 114 -14.43 7.03 14.36
CA ILE A 114 -13.80 8.19 13.71
C ILE A 114 -12.41 8.53 14.30
N THR A 115 -12.16 8.27 15.58
CA THR A 115 -10.94 8.70 16.27
C THR A 115 -9.63 8.19 15.63
N PRO A 116 -9.50 6.92 15.22
CA PRO A 116 -8.27 6.39 14.63
C PRO A 116 -7.77 7.16 13.42
N VAL A 117 -8.67 7.73 12.59
CA VAL A 117 -8.27 8.47 11.39
C VAL A 117 -7.43 9.71 11.73
N PHE A 118 -7.77 10.44 12.77
CA PHE A 118 -7.03 11.63 13.17
C PHE A 118 -5.61 11.29 13.65
N TYR A 119 -5.47 10.22 14.41
CA TYR A 119 -4.15 9.76 14.86
C TYR A 119 -3.31 9.22 13.70
N ALA A 120 -3.88 8.35 12.88
CA ALA A 120 -3.17 7.77 11.74
C ALA A 120 -2.71 8.85 10.74
N PHE A 121 -3.55 9.86 10.46
CA PHE A 121 -3.21 10.95 9.55
C PHE A 121 -2.18 11.91 10.12
N ARG A 122 -2.14 12.13 11.43
CA ARG A 122 -1.06 12.89 12.07
C ARG A 122 0.30 12.24 11.83
N GLU A 123 0.40 10.93 12.08
CA GLU A 123 1.65 10.18 11.85
C GLU A 123 1.97 10.08 10.35
N ARG A 124 0.95 9.96 9.53
CA ARG A 124 1.08 9.93 8.08
C ARG A 124 1.65 11.24 7.54
N GLU A 125 1.30 12.38 8.11
CA GLU A 125 1.79 13.70 7.72
C GLU A 125 3.31 13.83 7.86
N GLU A 126 3.88 13.32 8.95
CA GLU A 126 5.34 13.31 9.17
C GLU A 126 6.07 12.54 8.05
N LEU A 127 5.55 11.39 7.66
CA LEU A 127 6.14 10.59 6.57
C LEU A 127 5.89 11.23 5.19
N GLN A 128 4.74 11.86 4.99
CA GLN A 128 4.48 12.59 3.75
C GLN A 128 5.44 13.76 3.55
N ALA A 129 5.77 14.48 4.63
CA ALA A 129 6.70 15.59 4.58
C ALA A 129 8.10 15.15 4.09
N VAL A 130 8.62 14.02 4.58
CA VAL A 130 9.93 13.52 4.10
C VAL A 130 9.86 12.96 2.68
N MET A 131 8.73 12.41 2.25
CA MET A 131 8.54 11.98 0.86
C MET A 131 8.43 13.19 -0.09
N GLU A 132 7.74 14.24 0.33
CA GLU A 132 7.63 15.50 -0.40
C GLU A 132 8.98 16.18 -0.54
N GLU A 133 9.79 16.21 0.50
CA GLU A 133 11.12 16.80 0.48
C GLU A 133 12.04 16.13 -0.56
N ALA A 134 11.95 14.80 -0.71
CA ALA A 134 12.74 14.06 -1.68
C ALA A 134 12.20 14.20 -3.11
N SER A 135 10.88 14.18 -3.30
CA SER A 135 10.26 14.01 -4.62
C SER A 135 9.56 15.26 -5.15
N GLY A 136 9.19 16.20 -4.27
CA GLY A 136 8.31 17.33 -4.56
C GLY A 136 6.82 16.96 -4.52
N GLY A 137 6.47 15.69 -4.30
CA GLY A 137 5.09 15.20 -4.30
C GLY A 137 4.67 14.62 -2.96
N ARG A 138 3.44 14.92 -2.54
CA ARG A 138 2.86 14.41 -1.29
C ARG A 138 2.20 13.03 -1.44
N MET A 139 1.73 12.70 -2.64
CA MET A 139 1.07 11.43 -2.96
C MET A 139 1.58 10.85 -4.27
N HIS A 140 1.72 11.67 -5.28
CA HIS A 140 2.15 11.30 -6.62
C HIS A 140 3.60 11.75 -6.83
N TYR A 141 4.53 10.88 -6.45
CA TYR A 141 5.94 11.22 -6.30
C TYR A 141 6.66 11.44 -7.62
N MET A 142 6.36 10.64 -8.64
CA MET A 142 7.01 10.76 -9.96
C MET A 142 8.53 10.76 -9.85
N PHE A 143 9.07 9.95 -8.96
CA PHE A 143 10.48 9.99 -8.58
C PHE A 143 11.32 8.88 -9.21
N ASN A 144 10.70 7.72 -9.49
CA ASN A 144 11.37 6.64 -10.23
C ASN A 144 11.64 7.05 -11.68
N ARG A 145 12.80 6.65 -12.19
CA ARG A 145 13.21 6.79 -13.61
C ARG A 145 13.82 5.47 -14.05
N VAL A 146 13.69 5.15 -15.31
CA VAL A 146 14.41 4.03 -15.91
C VAL A 146 15.92 4.29 -15.74
N GLY A 147 16.62 3.37 -15.11
CA GLY A 147 18.04 3.49 -14.78
C GLY A 147 18.35 4.17 -13.43
N GLY A 148 17.34 4.56 -12.63
CA GLY A 148 17.58 5.16 -11.32
C GLY A 148 16.44 5.99 -10.77
N LEU A 149 16.75 7.14 -10.22
CA LEU A 149 15.83 8.11 -9.63
C LEU A 149 15.92 9.45 -10.36
N LYS A 150 14.92 10.30 -10.17
CA LYS A 150 14.88 11.66 -10.74
C LYS A 150 16.11 12.50 -10.33
N GLU A 151 16.47 12.42 -9.06
CA GLU A 151 17.58 13.14 -8.43
C GLU A 151 17.98 12.44 -7.13
N ASP A 152 19.07 12.87 -6.52
CA ASP A 152 19.45 12.38 -5.19
C ASP A 152 18.63 13.07 -4.09
N VAL A 153 18.62 12.48 -2.90
CA VAL A 153 17.91 13.05 -1.74
C VAL A 153 18.70 14.22 -1.13
N PRO A 154 18.00 15.22 -0.55
CA PRO A 154 18.65 16.37 0.08
C PRO A 154 19.59 15.99 1.23
N ALA A 155 20.57 16.86 1.48
CA ALA A 155 21.48 16.66 2.62
C ALA A 155 20.72 16.56 3.95
N GLY A 156 21.10 15.59 4.79
CA GLY A 156 20.44 15.32 6.07
C GLY A 156 19.06 14.65 5.99
N TRP A 157 18.55 14.37 4.81
CA TRP A 157 17.24 13.76 4.60
C TRP A 157 17.09 12.42 5.31
N LEU A 158 18.09 11.55 5.28
CA LEU A 158 18.05 10.25 5.96
C LEU A 158 17.86 10.38 7.48
N GLY A 159 18.43 11.43 8.10
CA GLY A 159 18.19 11.73 9.52
C GLY A 159 16.72 12.06 9.79
N ARG A 160 16.12 12.92 8.95
CA ARG A 160 14.69 13.27 9.06
C ARG A 160 13.79 12.08 8.84
N VAL A 161 14.12 11.19 7.91
CA VAL A 161 13.39 9.92 7.72
C VAL A 161 13.46 9.07 9.00
N SER A 162 14.64 8.93 9.59
CA SER A 162 14.84 8.19 10.85
C SER A 162 13.97 8.76 11.98
N ASP A 163 13.92 10.10 12.11
CA ASP A 163 13.12 10.77 13.13
C ASP A 163 11.62 10.57 12.89
N ALA A 164 11.14 10.68 11.64
CA ALA A 164 9.75 10.45 11.26
C ALA A 164 9.34 8.99 11.53
N VAL A 165 10.16 8.03 11.14
CA VAL A 165 9.92 6.60 11.40
C VAL A 165 9.89 6.32 12.91
N ALA A 166 10.80 6.92 13.69
CA ALA A 166 10.80 6.80 15.14
C ALA A 166 9.53 7.41 15.78
N ALA A 167 9.03 8.52 15.23
CA ALA A 167 7.77 9.12 15.69
C ALA A 167 6.59 8.17 15.46
N VAL A 168 6.47 7.61 14.26
CA VAL A 168 5.43 6.61 13.95
C VAL A 168 5.53 5.40 14.89
N ARG A 169 6.74 4.86 15.06
CA ARG A 169 6.96 3.68 15.92
C ARG A 169 6.53 3.92 17.36
N ARG A 170 6.75 5.11 17.92
CA ARG A 170 6.32 5.45 19.29
C ARG A 170 4.79 5.47 19.44
N ARG A 171 4.04 5.69 18.33
CA ARG A 171 2.59 5.80 18.33
C ARG A 171 1.85 4.54 17.94
N LEU A 172 2.55 3.53 17.41
CA LEU A 172 1.92 2.25 17.05
C LEU A 172 1.13 1.61 18.19
N PRO A 173 1.60 1.59 19.45
CA PRO A 173 0.81 1.04 20.55
C PRO A 173 -0.54 1.77 20.79
N ASP A 174 -0.58 3.08 20.56
CA ASP A 174 -1.83 3.86 20.68
C ASP A 174 -2.84 3.43 19.59
N LEU A 175 -2.36 3.26 18.34
CA LEU A 175 -3.18 2.77 17.24
C LEU A 175 -3.62 1.33 17.45
N GLU A 176 -2.73 0.46 17.95
CA GLU A 176 -3.05 -0.92 18.28
C GLU A 176 -4.17 -1.00 19.31
N SER A 177 -4.07 -0.23 20.39
CA SER A 177 -5.12 -0.17 21.43
C SER A 177 -6.46 0.36 20.92
N LEU A 178 -6.42 1.38 20.05
CA LEU A 178 -7.64 2.00 19.50
C LEU A 178 -8.36 1.13 18.47
N ILE A 179 -7.65 0.28 17.78
CA ILE A 179 -8.16 -0.48 16.62
C ILE A 179 -8.24 -1.96 16.98
N VAL A 180 -7.10 -2.61 17.18
CA VAL A 180 -7.03 -4.07 17.42
C VAL A 180 -7.62 -4.45 18.79
N GLY A 181 -7.35 -3.64 19.80
CA GLY A 181 -7.90 -3.82 21.14
C GLY A 181 -9.35 -3.34 21.34
N ASN A 182 -10.04 -2.96 20.26
CA ASN A 182 -11.41 -2.46 20.33
C ASN A 182 -12.41 -3.60 20.15
N GLU A 183 -13.10 -3.97 21.24
CA GLU A 183 -14.09 -5.07 21.27
C GLU A 183 -15.24 -4.89 20.26
N ILE A 184 -15.66 -3.64 19.99
CA ILE A 184 -16.73 -3.35 19.01
C ILE A 184 -16.22 -3.63 17.60
N LEU A 185 -14.99 -3.20 17.28
CA LEU A 185 -14.39 -3.44 15.99
C LEU A 185 -14.20 -4.96 15.78
N GLU A 186 -13.66 -5.63 16.77
CA GLU A 186 -13.48 -7.08 16.75
C GLU A 186 -14.81 -7.82 16.50
N ALA A 187 -15.86 -7.47 17.24
CA ALA A 187 -17.20 -8.07 17.06
C ALA A 187 -17.80 -7.84 15.67
N ARG A 188 -17.43 -6.71 15.02
CA ARG A 188 -17.92 -6.37 13.67
C ARG A 188 -17.13 -7.02 12.54
N THR A 189 -15.91 -7.47 12.81
CA THR A 189 -14.99 -7.97 11.76
C THR A 189 -14.75 -9.47 11.87
N ARG A 190 -14.78 -10.03 13.07
CA ARG A 190 -14.53 -11.46 13.29
C ARG A 190 -15.56 -12.33 12.57
N GLY A 191 -15.08 -13.23 11.71
CA GLY A 191 -15.91 -14.14 10.94
C GLY A 191 -16.69 -13.51 9.79
N VAL A 192 -16.41 -12.23 9.47
CA VAL A 192 -17.06 -11.51 8.37
C VAL A 192 -16.10 -11.40 7.19
N GLY A 193 -16.56 -11.75 5.97
CA GLY A 193 -15.76 -11.65 4.76
C GLY A 193 -14.57 -12.61 4.71
N VAL A 194 -14.68 -13.77 5.35
CA VAL A 194 -13.62 -14.78 5.39
C VAL A 194 -13.33 -15.32 3.99
N LEU A 195 -12.07 -15.23 3.58
CA LEU A 195 -11.57 -15.84 2.35
C LEU A 195 -10.71 -17.06 2.73
N ASP A 196 -11.10 -18.22 2.27
CA ASP A 196 -10.28 -19.43 2.42
C ASP A 196 -9.08 -19.42 1.45
N VAL A 197 -8.09 -20.29 1.72
CA VAL A 197 -6.87 -20.41 0.90
C VAL A 197 -7.19 -20.77 -0.55
N GLY A 198 -8.20 -21.62 -0.78
CA GLY A 198 -8.62 -22.02 -2.12
C GLY A 198 -9.17 -20.83 -2.92
N THR A 199 -10.02 -20.03 -2.29
CA THR A 199 -10.55 -18.79 -2.88
C THR A 199 -9.43 -17.79 -3.15
N CYS A 200 -8.52 -17.59 -2.21
CA CYS A 200 -7.37 -16.70 -2.40
C CYS A 200 -6.52 -17.12 -3.60
N THR A 201 -6.27 -18.41 -3.74
CA THR A 201 -5.48 -18.95 -4.87
C THR A 201 -6.22 -18.80 -6.19
N ALA A 202 -7.51 -19.12 -6.24
CA ALA A 202 -8.32 -19.06 -7.45
C ALA A 202 -8.46 -17.63 -8.01
N TYR A 203 -8.53 -16.63 -7.12
CA TYR A 203 -8.65 -15.21 -7.49
C TYR A 203 -7.32 -14.45 -7.52
N GLY A 204 -6.19 -15.10 -7.26
CA GLY A 204 -4.89 -14.46 -7.25
C GLY A 204 -4.74 -13.40 -6.16
N VAL A 205 -5.39 -13.60 -5.01
CA VAL A 205 -5.30 -12.68 -3.87
C VAL A 205 -3.87 -12.68 -3.33
N SER A 206 -3.35 -11.50 -3.04
CA SER A 206 -1.98 -11.29 -2.58
C SER A 206 -1.93 -10.37 -1.35
N GLY A 207 -0.72 -10.13 -0.84
CA GLY A 207 -0.46 -9.18 0.24
C GLY A 207 -1.02 -9.58 1.60
N PRO A 208 -1.36 -8.60 2.45
CA PRO A 208 -1.84 -8.86 3.82
C PRO A 208 -3.08 -9.75 3.89
N ILE A 209 -4.01 -9.59 2.96
CA ILE A 209 -5.25 -10.40 2.92
C ILE A 209 -4.93 -11.88 2.68
N ALA A 210 -4.05 -12.19 1.71
CA ALA A 210 -3.63 -13.56 1.44
C ALA A 210 -2.91 -14.18 2.65
N ARG A 211 -2.04 -13.41 3.29
CA ARG A 211 -1.34 -13.87 4.51
C ARG A 211 -2.28 -14.09 5.68
N ALA A 212 -3.27 -13.22 5.87
CA ALA A 212 -4.31 -13.40 6.87
C ALA A 212 -5.14 -14.68 6.64
N SER A 213 -5.29 -15.08 5.38
CA SER A 213 -5.98 -16.32 4.99
C SER A 213 -5.09 -17.58 5.07
N GLY A 214 -3.82 -17.45 5.42
CA GLY A 214 -2.87 -18.56 5.60
C GLY A 214 -1.93 -18.83 4.42
N LEU A 215 -1.91 -17.98 3.38
CA LEU A 215 -0.91 -18.04 2.31
C LEU A 215 0.37 -17.30 2.76
N ASP A 216 1.40 -18.05 3.11
CA ASP A 216 2.70 -17.48 3.49
C ASP A 216 3.53 -17.13 2.24
N VAL A 217 3.14 -16.04 1.56
CA VAL A 217 3.82 -15.52 0.37
C VAL A 217 4.23 -14.07 0.60
N ASP A 218 5.52 -13.79 0.42
CA ASP A 218 6.05 -12.43 0.38
C ASP A 218 7.15 -12.32 -0.68
N LEU A 219 6.87 -11.59 -1.75
CA LEU A 219 7.82 -11.45 -2.88
C LEU A 219 9.15 -10.81 -2.48
N ARG A 220 9.19 -10.05 -1.40
CA ARG A 220 10.45 -9.48 -0.88
C ARG A 220 11.38 -10.56 -0.37
N ARG A 221 10.81 -11.66 0.15
CA ARG A 221 11.50 -12.84 0.65
C ARG A 221 11.64 -13.92 -0.43
N ASP A 222 10.54 -14.24 -1.13
CA ASP A 222 10.42 -15.43 -1.96
C ASP A 222 10.93 -15.23 -3.39
N ALA A 223 10.90 -13.98 -3.88
CA ALA A 223 11.47 -13.55 -5.15
C ALA A 223 12.04 -12.14 -5.00
N PRO A 224 13.14 -11.98 -4.24
CA PRO A 224 13.65 -10.68 -3.83
C PRO A 224 14.05 -9.82 -5.03
N TYR A 225 13.73 -8.55 -4.93
CA TYR A 225 14.07 -7.50 -5.88
C TYR A 225 14.70 -6.32 -5.13
N LEU A 226 15.39 -5.40 -5.81
CA LEU A 226 16.13 -4.30 -5.21
C LEU A 226 17.08 -4.82 -4.10
N ALA A 227 17.16 -4.10 -2.96
CA ALA A 227 18.00 -4.48 -1.83
C ALA A 227 17.34 -5.53 -0.89
N TYR A 228 16.15 -6.04 -1.21
CA TYR A 228 15.48 -6.98 -0.31
C TYR A 228 16.26 -8.30 -0.14
N GLY A 229 16.98 -8.75 -1.16
CA GLY A 229 17.83 -9.93 -1.05
C GLY A 229 18.90 -9.81 0.04
N GLU A 230 19.50 -8.63 0.18
CA GLU A 230 20.48 -8.35 1.22
C GLU A 230 19.84 -8.16 2.60
N LEU A 231 18.68 -7.50 2.63
CA LEU A 231 17.93 -7.27 3.88
C LEU A 231 17.44 -8.58 4.51
N PHE A 232 17.06 -9.56 3.69
CA PHE A 232 16.56 -10.87 4.13
C PHE A 232 17.61 -11.96 4.21
N ALA A 233 18.84 -11.69 3.80
CA ALA A 233 19.94 -12.65 3.93
C ALA A 233 20.16 -13.05 5.40
N PRO A 234 20.64 -14.28 5.67
CA PRO A 234 21.00 -14.68 7.03
C PRO A 234 22.00 -13.69 7.65
N GLY A 235 21.63 -13.06 8.76
CA GLY A 235 22.41 -12.00 9.39
C GLY A 235 22.18 -10.59 8.84
N GLY A 236 21.33 -10.43 7.84
CA GLY A 236 20.90 -9.12 7.34
C GLY A 236 20.08 -8.33 8.37
N PRO A 237 20.04 -7.00 8.27
CA PRO A 237 19.36 -6.13 9.24
C PRO A 237 17.82 -6.21 9.16
N GLY A 238 17.29 -6.79 8.10
CA GLY A 238 15.84 -6.86 7.84
C GLY A 238 15.21 -8.10 8.47
N ARG A 239 14.21 -7.88 9.29
CA ARG A 239 13.31 -8.92 9.74
C ARG A 239 11.92 -8.60 9.20
N VAL A 240 11.53 -9.24 8.12
CA VAL A 240 10.11 -9.24 7.73
C VAL A 240 9.40 -10.23 8.63
N VAL A 241 8.52 -9.71 9.45
CA VAL A 241 7.58 -10.55 10.19
C VAL A 241 6.46 -10.89 9.22
N THR A 242 6.59 -12.04 8.56
CA THR A 242 5.43 -12.67 7.92
C THR A 242 4.59 -13.26 9.04
N ARG A 243 3.49 -12.63 9.37
CA ARG A 243 2.54 -13.20 10.31
C ARG A 243 1.67 -14.23 9.59
N THR A 244 1.48 -15.37 10.21
CA THR A 244 0.55 -16.41 9.77
C THR A 244 -0.90 -16.02 10.06
N ALA A 245 -1.86 -16.73 9.50
CA ALA A 245 -3.30 -16.46 9.65
C ALA A 245 -3.80 -16.29 11.09
N GLY A 246 -3.10 -16.86 12.07
CA GLY A 246 -3.42 -16.68 13.49
C GLY A 246 -3.02 -15.33 14.08
N ASP A 247 -2.24 -14.54 13.34
CA ASP A 247 -1.64 -13.29 13.82
C ASP A 247 -2.34 -12.03 13.29
N CYS A 248 -3.25 -12.18 12.34
CA CYS A 248 -4.03 -11.10 11.78
C CYS A 248 -5.45 -11.15 12.34
N LEU A 249 -5.71 -10.50 13.45
CA LEU A 249 -7.03 -10.42 14.07
C LEU A 249 -7.62 -11.78 14.50
N ALA A 250 -6.80 -12.63 15.13
CA ALA A 250 -7.33 -13.76 15.89
C ALA A 250 -8.00 -13.23 17.16
#